data_e7219cdbbb7b4673beabeb5f09f830b6
#
_entry.id   e7219cdbbb7b4673beabeb5f09f830b6
#
_cell.length_a   1.000
_cell.length_b   1.000
_cell.length_c   1.000
_cell.angle_alpha   90.00
_cell.angle_beta   90.00
_cell.angle_gamma   90.00
#
_symmetry.space_group_name_H-M   'P 1'
#
loop_
_entity.id
_entity.type
_entity.pdbx_description
1 polymer ?
#
loop_
_entity_poly.entity_id
_entity_poly.type
_entity_poly.pdbx_seq_one_letter_code
_entity_poly.pdbx_strand_id
1 'polypeptide(L)'
;MAKKHTVSETNETISAVITALGEGAVGIIRISGTEAAAIGDKLFRSASGKKLTEHTPHLLVYGHVVDEENSKIDEVLAVYMQGPHSYTAEDVVEIQSHGGLQSLKTILGLTYKMGARPAEPGEFTKRAFLNGRIDLIQAEAVMDIIKSRSEASLKMAVRQQDGQLSKKIKGLRRNLLDIVVNLEAVIDYPEEDIEEITFNTVSEGMERVKQELEYLLKHAHTGKILREGLQTVIVGRPNVGKSSLLNALLSEERAIVSEYAGTTRDVIEEQLLLGSVPLVLVDTAGIRQTEDYVEKIGVARSKERLDKAELAVVVLDGSQPLNEEDEKILNAVAGKPCVIIVNKGDRPQVNDLTALQKRFGKDRVLLLSAKTGGGLEQFTAWLQSYVYGSEHAISGGAYVQNTRHENLLREALLSVEEAIRAAASMLPYDCLVIDLHKAIDAMGLITGDTLQDEIINEIFSKFCVGK
;
A
#
# COMPACT_ATOMS: atom_id res chain seq x y z
N MET A 1 27.29 11.07 12.81
CA MET A 1 27.50 11.45 11.40
C MET A 1 26.80 10.43 10.51
N ALA A 2 25.62 10.74 10.02
CA ALA A 2 24.91 9.89 9.09
C ALA A 2 25.78 9.75 7.82
N LYS A 3 26.17 8.51 7.49
CA LYS A 3 26.73 8.20 6.17
C LYS A 3 25.64 8.60 5.17
N LYS A 4 25.82 9.73 4.46
CA LYS A 4 25.14 9.95 3.20
C LYS A 4 25.39 8.68 2.40
N HIS A 5 24.34 7.95 2.01
CA HIS A 5 24.46 6.92 1.01
C HIS A 5 25.15 7.59 -0.17
N THR A 6 26.43 7.33 -0.29
CA THR A 6 27.21 7.76 -1.46
C THR A 6 26.53 7.04 -2.61
N VAL A 7 25.95 7.82 -3.50
CA VAL A 7 25.57 7.40 -4.83
C VAL A 7 26.82 6.74 -5.43
N SER A 8 26.99 5.45 -5.13
CA SER A 8 27.98 4.65 -5.78
C SER A 8 27.37 4.22 -7.10
N GLU A 9 27.88 4.86 -8.18
CA GLU A 9 28.19 4.11 -9.37
C GLU A 9 27.05 3.63 -10.26
N THR A 10 26.05 4.45 -10.52
CA THR A 10 25.53 4.40 -11.88
C THR A 10 25.37 5.82 -12.40
N ASN A 11 26.49 6.39 -12.88
CA ASN A 11 26.46 7.52 -13.84
C ASN A 11 25.75 7.12 -15.15
N GLU A 12 25.08 5.97 -15.16
CA GLU A 12 24.41 5.42 -16.33
C GLU A 12 23.06 6.09 -16.51
N THR A 13 22.85 6.56 -17.70
CA THR A 13 21.54 7.06 -18.12
C THR A 13 20.61 5.91 -18.42
N ILE A 14 19.40 5.95 -17.89
CA ILE A 14 18.36 4.93 -18.07
C ILE A 14 17.21 5.44 -18.90
N SER A 15 16.51 4.53 -19.57
CA SER A 15 15.30 4.85 -20.32
C SER A 15 14.26 3.75 -20.24
N ALA A 16 12.99 4.14 -20.19
CA ALA A 16 11.85 3.22 -20.27
C ALA A 16 10.59 3.91 -20.79
N VAL A 17 9.63 3.11 -21.26
CA VAL A 17 8.24 3.56 -21.44
C VAL A 17 7.60 3.62 -20.07
N ILE A 18 7.01 4.78 -19.73
CA ILE A 18 6.38 5.02 -18.41
C ILE A 18 4.85 4.99 -18.43
N THR A 19 4.24 4.90 -19.61
CA THR A 19 2.80 4.68 -19.79
C THR A 19 2.48 3.19 -19.93
N ALA A 20 1.22 2.82 -19.69
CA ALA A 20 0.77 1.45 -19.93
C ALA A 20 1.03 1.06 -21.40
N LEU A 21 1.48 -0.19 -21.62
CA LEU A 21 1.69 -0.74 -22.96
C LEU A 21 0.34 -1.17 -23.54
N GLY A 22 0.05 -0.69 -24.75
CA GLY A 22 -1.20 -0.99 -25.46
C GLY A 22 -1.49 0.06 -26.52
N GLU A 23 -2.59 -0.08 -27.25
CA GLU A 23 -3.05 0.93 -28.18
C GLU A 23 -3.66 2.10 -27.41
N GLY A 24 -2.97 3.23 -27.38
CA GLY A 24 -3.38 4.45 -26.70
C GLY A 24 -3.14 5.69 -27.53
N ALA A 25 -3.72 6.82 -27.14
CA ALA A 25 -3.50 8.09 -27.84
C ALA A 25 -2.07 8.60 -27.67
N VAL A 26 -1.49 8.43 -26.47
CA VAL A 26 -0.16 8.94 -26.11
C VAL A 26 0.63 7.85 -25.41
N GLY A 27 1.91 7.73 -25.75
CA GLY A 27 2.89 6.95 -25.03
C GLY A 27 4.08 7.83 -24.63
N ILE A 28 4.61 7.63 -23.43
CA ILE A 28 5.68 8.47 -22.89
C ILE A 28 6.91 7.61 -22.61
N ILE A 29 8.06 8.06 -23.15
CA ILE A 29 9.38 7.52 -22.87
C ILE A 29 10.12 8.50 -21.98
N ARG A 30 10.65 8.01 -20.86
CA ARG A 30 11.47 8.81 -19.93
C ARG A 30 12.92 8.35 -20.03
N ILE A 31 13.80 9.33 -20.04
CA ILE A 31 15.26 9.19 -20.00
C ILE A 31 15.72 9.94 -18.75
N SER A 32 16.55 9.34 -17.90
CA SER A 32 17.06 9.95 -16.66
C SER A 32 18.55 9.64 -16.49
N GLY A 33 19.32 10.62 -16.09
CA GLY A 33 20.75 10.52 -15.83
C GLY A 33 21.57 11.59 -16.53
N THR A 34 22.90 11.49 -16.40
CA THR A 34 23.84 12.52 -16.85
C THR A 34 23.79 12.81 -18.35
N GLU A 35 23.48 11.80 -19.18
CA GLU A 35 23.41 11.93 -20.64
C GLU A 35 21.98 12.18 -21.15
N ALA A 36 20.98 12.31 -20.25
CA ALA A 36 19.57 12.44 -20.67
C ALA A 36 19.36 13.66 -21.59
N ALA A 37 19.93 14.80 -21.22
CA ALA A 37 19.86 16.03 -21.99
C ALA A 37 20.51 15.86 -23.40
N ALA A 38 21.69 15.25 -23.46
CA ALA A 38 22.41 15.04 -24.72
C ALA A 38 21.68 14.05 -25.65
N ILE A 39 21.08 12.99 -25.08
CA ILE A 39 20.26 12.03 -25.83
C ILE A 39 19.00 12.74 -26.35
N GLY A 40 18.33 13.53 -25.52
CA GLY A 40 17.17 14.31 -25.93
C GLY A 40 17.45 15.24 -27.09
N ASP A 41 18.55 16.00 -27.04
CA ASP A 41 19.00 16.91 -28.11
C ASP A 41 19.34 16.18 -29.43
N LYS A 42 19.83 14.93 -29.35
CA LYS A 42 20.14 14.12 -30.54
C LYS A 42 18.87 13.52 -31.17
N LEU A 43 17.90 13.11 -30.38
CA LEU A 43 16.68 12.45 -30.86
C LEU A 43 15.61 13.42 -31.33
N PHE A 44 15.50 14.57 -30.68
CA PHE A 44 14.39 15.51 -30.90
C PHE A 44 14.79 16.68 -31.81
N ARG A 45 13.88 17.02 -32.70
CA ARG A 45 13.97 18.22 -33.56
C ARG A 45 12.77 19.09 -33.28
N SER A 46 12.98 20.24 -32.67
CA SER A 46 11.90 21.21 -32.42
C SER A 46 11.48 21.92 -33.70
N ALA A 47 10.23 22.31 -33.77
CA ALA A 47 9.69 23.12 -34.89
C ALA A 47 10.40 24.48 -35.01
N SER A 48 11.01 24.99 -33.94
CA SER A 48 11.76 26.24 -33.93
C SER A 48 13.22 26.08 -34.40
N GLY A 49 13.70 24.87 -34.61
CA GLY A 49 15.10 24.56 -34.96
C GLY A 49 16.09 24.62 -33.80
N LYS A 50 15.63 25.01 -32.58
CA LYS A 50 16.47 24.98 -31.37
C LYS A 50 16.60 23.59 -30.82
N LYS A 51 17.68 23.29 -30.08
CA LYS A 51 17.83 22.09 -29.29
C LYS A 51 16.80 22.06 -28.16
N LEU A 52 16.45 20.86 -27.64
CA LEU A 52 15.53 20.73 -26.54
C LEU A 52 16.01 21.47 -25.27
N THR A 53 17.32 21.37 -24.98
CA THR A 53 17.97 22.03 -23.84
C THR A 53 18.06 23.57 -23.95
N GLU A 54 17.88 24.12 -25.13
CA GLU A 54 17.85 25.60 -25.36
C GLU A 54 16.47 26.21 -25.09
N HIS A 55 15.45 25.38 -24.85
CA HIS A 55 14.13 25.80 -24.40
C HIS A 55 14.11 25.93 -22.88
N THR A 56 13.14 26.69 -22.37
CA THR A 56 12.90 26.80 -20.93
C THR A 56 12.64 25.41 -20.34
N PRO A 57 13.37 25.00 -19.29
CA PRO A 57 13.09 23.72 -18.61
C PRO A 57 11.61 23.63 -18.17
N HIS A 58 11.06 22.40 -18.17
CA HIS A 58 9.66 22.10 -17.86
C HIS A 58 8.63 22.61 -18.88
N LEU A 59 9.06 23.12 -20.02
CA LEU A 59 8.18 23.50 -21.12
C LEU A 59 8.04 22.35 -22.12
N LEU A 60 6.81 21.98 -22.44
CA LEU A 60 6.53 21.04 -23.53
C LEU A 60 6.83 21.72 -24.88
N VAL A 61 7.69 21.11 -25.66
CA VAL A 61 8.15 21.61 -26.97
C VAL A 61 7.63 20.71 -28.07
N TYR A 62 6.95 21.28 -29.04
CA TYR A 62 6.46 20.56 -30.21
C TYR A 62 7.61 20.32 -31.23
N GLY A 63 7.62 19.13 -31.80
CA GLY A 63 8.61 18.72 -32.79
C GLY A 63 8.41 17.28 -33.26
N HIS A 64 9.51 16.66 -33.62
CA HIS A 64 9.52 15.26 -34.06
C HIS A 64 10.79 14.53 -33.62
N VAL A 65 10.67 13.23 -33.47
CA VAL A 65 11.81 12.33 -33.25
C VAL A 65 12.38 11.91 -34.58
N VAL A 66 13.72 11.88 -34.66
CA VAL A 66 14.45 11.41 -35.83
C VAL A 66 15.34 10.22 -35.50
N ASP A 67 15.62 9.40 -36.50
CA ASP A 67 16.64 8.34 -36.43
C ASP A 67 18.05 8.85 -36.74
N GLU A 68 18.99 7.91 -36.82
CA GLU A 68 20.41 8.19 -37.12
C GLU A 68 20.60 8.81 -38.52
N GLU A 69 19.67 8.54 -39.46
CA GLU A 69 19.68 9.08 -40.81
C GLU A 69 18.92 10.41 -40.93
N ASN A 70 18.48 10.95 -39.79
CA ASN A 70 17.63 12.16 -39.65
C ASN A 70 16.26 12.01 -40.32
N SER A 71 15.76 10.76 -40.48
CA SER A 71 14.42 10.48 -40.96
C SER A 71 13.41 10.62 -39.83
N LYS A 72 12.25 11.25 -40.12
CA LYS A 72 11.18 11.46 -39.14
C LYS A 72 10.54 10.11 -38.75
N ILE A 73 10.53 9.82 -37.45
CA ILE A 73 9.89 8.62 -36.87
C ILE A 73 8.47 8.93 -36.41
N ASP A 74 8.31 9.99 -35.60
CA ASP A 74 7.02 10.37 -35.07
C ASP A 74 6.98 11.88 -34.77
N GLU A 75 5.78 12.42 -34.71
CA GLU A 75 5.50 13.78 -34.27
C GLU A 75 5.17 13.76 -32.78
N VAL A 76 5.88 14.56 -32.00
CA VAL A 76 5.92 14.40 -30.54
C VAL A 76 5.92 15.73 -29.82
N LEU A 77 5.59 15.68 -28.52
CA LEU A 77 5.95 16.71 -27.57
C LEU A 77 7.12 16.20 -26.72
N ALA A 78 8.12 17.04 -26.48
CA ALA A 78 9.22 16.69 -25.59
C ALA A 78 9.41 17.74 -24.52
N VAL A 79 9.88 17.32 -23.34
CA VAL A 79 10.21 18.21 -22.23
C VAL A 79 11.55 17.83 -21.63
N TYR A 80 12.36 18.83 -21.32
CA TYR A 80 13.57 18.71 -20.51
C TYR A 80 13.31 19.23 -19.12
N MET A 81 13.61 18.43 -18.11
CA MET A 81 13.52 18.75 -16.69
C MET A 81 14.92 18.70 -16.10
N GLN A 82 15.48 19.87 -15.81
CA GLN A 82 16.83 20.01 -15.29
C GLN A 82 16.87 19.60 -13.81
N GLY A 83 17.83 18.79 -13.44
CA GLY A 83 18.10 18.44 -12.03
C GLY A 83 18.47 19.67 -11.19
N PRO A 84 18.13 19.72 -9.89
CA PRO A 84 17.41 18.68 -9.13
C PRO A 84 15.87 18.74 -9.26
N HIS A 85 15.32 19.63 -10.08
CA HIS A 85 13.87 19.85 -10.23
C HIS A 85 13.26 18.86 -11.23
N SER A 86 13.39 17.55 -10.99
CA SER A 86 12.86 16.48 -11.83
C SER A 86 12.31 15.34 -10.96
N TYR A 87 11.78 14.28 -11.59
CA TYR A 87 11.27 13.13 -10.84
C TYR A 87 12.36 12.40 -10.05
N THR A 88 13.53 12.18 -10.65
CA THR A 88 14.67 11.48 -10.05
C THR A 88 15.66 12.38 -9.33
N ALA A 89 15.46 13.71 -9.39
CA ALA A 89 16.42 14.75 -9.05
C ALA A 89 17.69 14.75 -9.93
N GLU A 90 17.69 13.98 -11.04
CA GLU A 90 18.69 14.03 -12.11
C GLU A 90 18.17 14.84 -13.30
N ASP A 91 18.96 15.01 -14.34
CA ASP A 91 18.44 15.49 -15.62
C ASP A 91 17.48 14.47 -16.22
N VAL A 92 16.30 14.90 -16.61
CA VAL A 92 15.27 14.06 -17.18
C VAL A 92 14.74 14.64 -18.49
N VAL A 93 14.57 13.76 -19.47
CA VAL A 93 13.85 14.06 -20.72
C VAL A 93 12.65 13.13 -20.82
N GLU A 94 11.49 13.70 -21.14
CA GLU A 94 10.32 12.90 -21.52
C GLU A 94 9.93 13.23 -22.96
N ILE A 95 9.64 12.17 -23.74
CA ILE A 95 9.16 12.25 -25.11
C ILE A 95 7.77 11.63 -25.13
N GLN A 96 6.78 12.45 -25.47
CA GLN A 96 5.37 12.07 -25.59
C GLN A 96 5.06 11.84 -27.07
N SER A 97 5.03 10.59 -27.47
CA SER A 97 4.73 10.14 -28.84
C SER A 97 3.31 9.59 -28.97
N HIS A 98 2.89 9.26 -30.19
CA HIS A 98 1.69 8.45 -30.37
C HIS A 98 1.85 7.11 -29.63
N GLY A 99 0.76 6.65 -28.97
CA GLY A 99 0.75 5.48 -28.08
C GLY A 99 0.78 4.14 -28.81
N GLY A 100 1.17 4.12 -30.09
CA GLY A 100 1.36 2.89 -30.85
C GLY A 100 2.60 2.11 -30.39
N LEU A 101 2.46 0.79 -30.20
CA LEU A 101 3.51 -0.07 -29.69
C LEU A 101 4.82 0.00 -30.52
N GLN A 102 4.67 0.13 -31.85
CA GLN A 102 5.82 0.19 -32.76
C GLN A 102 6.57 1.53 -32.67
N SER A 103 5.86 2.66 -32.56
CA SER A 103 6.47 3.98 -32.35
C SER A 103 7.27 4.01 -31.05
N LEU A 104 6.65 3.59 -29.93
CA LEU A 104 7.31 3.50 -28.64
C LEU A 104 8.54 2.61 -28.65
N LYS A 105 8.45 1.42 -29.24
CA LYS A 105 9.56 0.48 -29.35
C LYS A 105 10.73 1.05 -30.18
N THR A 106 10.42 1.75 -31.27
CA THR A 106 11.43 2.37 -32.13
C THR A 106 12.14 3.51 -31.40
N ILE A 107 11.39 4.43 -30.78
CA ILE A 107 11.98 5.57 -30.04
C ILE A 107 12.81 5.06 -28.85
N LEU A 108 12.28 4.10 -28.08
CA LEU A 108 13.03 3.50 -26.97
C LEU A 108 14.32 2.83 -27.44
N GLY A 109 14.29 2.08 -28.56
CA GLY A 109 15.47 1.49 -29.17
C GLY A 109 16.53 2.52 -29.58
N LEU A 110 16.09 3.69 -30.05
CA LEU A 110 17.01 4.79 -30.36
C LEU A 110 17.67 5.36 -29.10
N THR A 111 16.96 5.48 -27.96
CA THR A 111 17.60 5.91 -26.71
C THR A 111 18.70 4.96 -26.27
N TYR A 112 18.52 3.65 -26.45
CA TYR A 112 19.53 2.64 -26.12
C TYR A 112 20.75 2.71 -27.04
N LYS A 113 20.56 2.89 -28.34
CA LYS A 113 21.64 3.11 -29.30
C LYS A 113 22.47 4.35 -28.96
N MET A 114 21.84 5.37 -28.35
CA MET A 114 22.52 6.60 -27.97
C MET A 114 23.16 6.57 -26.57
N GLY A 115 23.15 5.40 -25.90
CA GLY A 115 23.89 5.18 -24.66
C GLY A 115 23.05 5.07 -23.41
N ALA A 116 21.71 5.18 -23.48
CA ALA A 116 20.87 4.82 -22.35
C ALA A 116 20.78 3.30 -22.21
N ARG A 117 20.72 2.79 -20.97
CA ARG A 117 20.36 1.39 -20.75
C ARG A 117 18.88 1.25 -20.38
N PRO A 118 18.29 0.05 -20.50
CA PRO A 118 16.96 -0.21 -19.97
C PRO A 118 16.88 0.06 -18.46
N ALA A 119 15.83 0.73 -18.03
CA ALA A 119 15.56 0.91 -16.60
C ALA A 119 15.09 -0.40 -15.97
N GLU A 120 15.56 -0.69 -14.77
CA GLU A 120 15.07 -1.77 -13.93
C GLU A 120 13.68 -1.45 -13.31
N PRO A 121 12.94 -2.45 -12.80
CA PRO A 121 11.72 -2.20 -12.07
C PRO A 121 11.95 -1.22 -10.91
N GLY A 122 11.14 -0.16 -10.82
CA GLY A 122 11.23 0.84 -9.75
C GLY A 122 12.43 1.77 -9.80
N GLU A 123 13.29 1.71 -10.82
CA GLU A 123 14.57 2.40 -10.79
C GLU A 123 14.47 3.93 -10.76
N PHE A 124 13.50 4.52 -11.44
CA PHE A 124 13.31 5.98 -11.36
C PHE A 124 12.93 6.43 -9.94
N THR A 125 12.04 5.70 -9.26
CA THR A 125 11.64 6.00 -7.88
C THR A 125 12.78 5.70 -6.89
N LYS A 126 13.56 4.64 -7.13
CA LYS A 126 14.76 4.33 -6.36
C LYS A 126 15.79 5.48 -6.45
N ARG A 127 16.02 6.04 -7.64
CA ARG A 127 16.89 7.20 -7.82
C ARG A 127 16.36 8.44 -7.11
N ALA A 128 15.04 8.69 -7.16
CA ALA A 128 14.40 9.77 -6.41
C ALA A 128 14.63 9.62 -4.90
N PHE A 129 14.60 8.40 -4.36
CA PHE A 129 14.92 8.08 -2.97
C PHE A 129 16.41 8.27 -2.68
N LEU A 130 17.31 7.69 -3.46
CA LEU A 130 18.77 7.79 -3.26
C LEU A 130 19.27 9.23 -3.37
N ASN A 131 18.68 10.03 -4.25
CA ASN A 131 18.98 11.44 -4.40
C ASN A 131 18.29 12.33 -3.33
N GLY A 132 17.59 11.74 -2.36
CA GLY A 132 16.99 12.43 -1.21
C GLY A 132 15.78 13.30 -1.56
N ARG A 133 15.18 13.16 -2.75
CA ARG A 133 13.95 13.88 -3.12
C ARG A 133 12.74 13.39 -2.34
N ILE A 134 12.67 12.08 -2.12
CA ILE A 134 11.63 11.40 -1.33
C ILE A 134 12.28 10.43 -0.36
N ASP A 135 11.62 10.11 0.75
CA ASP A 135 12.02 9.01 1.63
C ASP A 135 11.33 7.69 1.23
N LEU A 136 11.68 6.61 1.94
CA LEU A 136 11.19 5.29 1.57
C LEU A 136 9.66 5.15 1.70
N ILE A 137 9.06 5.75 2.74
CA ILE A 137 7.60 5.77 2.92
C ILE A 137 6.92 6.45 1.73
N GLN A 138 7.46 7.58 1.29
CA GLN A 138 6.96 8.31 0.14
C GLN A 138 7.15 7.54 -1.17
N ALA A 139 8.28 6.83 -1.31
CA ALA A 139 8.53 5.95 -2.45
C ALA A 139 7.51 4.81 -2.52
N GLU A 140 7.26 4.12 -1.42
CA GLU A 140 6.22 3.06 -1.35
C GLU A 140 4.83 3.61 -1.68
N ALA A 141 4.52 4.83 -1.24
CA ALA A 141 3.25 5.49 -1.52
C ALA A 141 2.99 5.70 -3.02
N VAL A 142 4.03 5.86 -3.86
CA VAL A 142 3.88 5.94 -5.32
C VAL A 142 3.19 4.69 -5.87
N MET A 143 3.57 3.50 -5.39
CA MET A 143 2.92 2.24 -5.79
C MET A 143 1.51 2.11 -5.22
N ASP A 144 1.30 2.58 -3.99
CA ASP A 144 -0.01 2.56 -3.35
C ASP A 144 -1.01 3.45 -4.10
N ILE A 145 -0.59 4.61 -4.61
CA ILE A 145 -1.40 5.48 -5.48
C ILE A 145 -1.80 4.74 -6.78
N ILE A 146 -0.83 4.08 -7.44
CA ILE A 146 -1.07 3.38 -8.70
C ILE A 146 -2.01 2.19 -8.51
N LYS A 147 -1.88 1.48 -7.39
CA LYS A 147 -2.68 0.30 -7.06
C LYS A 147 -4.00 0.62 -6.35
N SER A 148 -4.23 1.89 -6.00
CA SER A 148 -5.45 2.31 -5.30
C SER A 148 -6.72 1.95 -6.07
N ARG A 149 -7.68 1.36 -5.37
CA ARG A 149 -8.96 0.90 -5.96
C ARG A 149 -10.18 1.59 -5.36
N SER A 150 -9.99 2.36 -4.30
CA SER A 150 -11.03 3.17 -3.69
C SER A 150 -10.55 4.61 -3.51
N GLU A 151 -11.49 5.54 -3.45
CA GLU A 151 -11.18 6.94 -3.14
C GLU A 151 -10.49 7.08 -1.77
N ALA A 152 -10.89 6.25 -0.81
CA ALA A 152 -10.29 6.22 0.53
C ALA A 152 -8.82 5.77 0.47
N SER A 153 -8.50 4.67 -0.25
CA SER A 153 -7.12 4.20 -0.40
C SER A 153 -6.26 5.21 -1.15
N LEU A 154 -6.80 5.84 -2.20
CA LEU A 154 -6.10 6.89 -2.94
C LEU A 154 -5.77 8.10 -2.05
N LYS A 155 -6.74 8.60 -1.29
CA LYS A 155 -6.52 9.72 -0.35
C LYS A 155 -5.46 9.39 0.70
N MET A 156 -5.44 8.18 1.20
CA MET A 156 -4.42 7.73 2.17
C MET A 156 -3.04 7.66 1.53
N ALA A 157 -2.92 7.07 0.35
CA ALA A 157 -1.66 6.97 -0.38
C ALA A 157 -1.08 8.36 -0.74
N VAL A 158 -1.93 9.30 -1.17
CA VAL A 158 -1.52 10.69 -1.44
C VAL A 158 -1.00 11.37 -0.17
N ARG A 159 -1.69 11.25 0.97
CA ARG A 159 -1.21 11.79 2.25
C ARG A 159 0.14 11.19 2.69
N GLN A 160 0.34 9.91 2.41
CA GLN A 160 1.60 9.25 2.68
C GLN A 160 2.71 9.78 1.75
N GLN A 161 2.42 10.00 0.47
CA GLN A 161 3.33 10.64 -0.48
C GLN A 161 3.67 12.07 -0.08
N ASP A 162 2.72 12.82 0.51
CA ASP A 162 2.95 14.16 1.09
C ASP A 162 3.83 14.13 2.36
N GLY A 163 4.21 12.95 2.82
CA GLY A 163 5.13 12.74 3.93
C GLY A 163 4.52 12.92 5.32
N GLN A 164 3.21 12.78 5.49
CA GLN A 164 2.58 12.93 6.81
C GLN A 164 3.11 11.89 7.80
N LEU A 165 3.17 10.61 7.41
CA LEU A 165 3.73 9.54 8.25
C LEU A 165 5.23 9.73 8.47
N SER A 166 5.97 10.10 7.42
CA SER A 166 7.39 10.39 7.50
C SER A 166 7.73 11.47 8.52
N LYS A 167 7.00 12.58 8.50
CA LYS A 167 7.17 13.69 9.46
C LYS A 167 6.91 13.22 10.88
N LYS A 168 5.87 12.41 11.10
CA LYS A 168 5.51 11.88 12.41
C LYS A 168 6.62 10.98 12.96
N ILE A 169 7.08 9.99 12.17
CA ILE A 169 8.13 9.06 12.55
C ILE A 169 9.46 9.77 12.80
N LYS A 170 9.86 10.70 11.92
CA LYS A 170 11.07 11.51 12.11
C LYS A 170 11.00 12.37 13.38
N GLY A 171 9.80 12.88 13.72
CA GLY A 171 9.58 13.61 14.97
C GLY A 171 9.75 12.73 16.19
N LEU A 172 9.15 11.53 16.21
CA LEU A 172 9.31 10.57 17.31
C LEU A 172 10.77 10.13 17.48
N ARG A 173 11.42 9.82 16.35
CA ARG A 173 12.86 9.46 16.33
C ARG A 173 13.72 10.57 16.90
N ARG A 174 13.46 11.85 16.55
CA ARG A 174 14.19 13.00 17.10
C ARG A 174 13.99 13.11 18.60
N ASN A 175 12.76 12.96 19.10
CA ASN A 175 12.48 13.01 20.53
C ASN A 175 13.29 11.95 21.31
N LEU A 176 13.40 10.71 20.79
CA LEU A 176 14.24 9.69 21.43
C LEU A 176 15.74 10.02 21.31
N LEU A 177 16.19 10.55 20.18
CA LEU A 177 17.59 11.00 20.02
C LEU A 177 17.96 12.10 21.02
N ASP A 178 17.08 13.07 21.24
CA ASP A 178 17.31 14.13 22.23
C ASP A 178 17.43 13.56 23.64
N ILE A 179 16.63 12.53 23.99
CA ILE A 179 16.75 11.82 25.27
C ILE A 179 18.11 11.08 25.36
N VAL A 180 18.50 10.35 24.32
CA VAL A 180 19.77 9.60 24.29
C VAL A 180 20.97 10.53 24.43
N VAL A 181 21.00 11.62 23.66
CA VAL A 181 22.10 12.61 23.72
C VAL A 181 22.24 13.17 25.13
N ASN A 182 21.13 13.45 25.80
CA ASN A 182 21.16 13.93 27.18
C ASN A 182 21.66 12.86 28.16
N LEU A 183 21.22 11.59 27.98
CA LEU A 183 21.69 10.48 28.84
C LEU A 183 23.18 10.20 28.64
N GLU A 184 23.66 10.19 27.37
CA GLU A 184 25.08 10.01 27.05
C GLU A 184 25.95 11.13 27.67
N ALA A 185 25.45 12.38 27.62
CA ALA A 185 26.18 13.50 28.26
C ALA A 185 26.34 13.30 29.76
N VAL A 186 25.31 12.80 30.48
CA VAL A 186 25.41 12.50 31.92
C VAL A 186 26.35 11.31 32.19
N ILE A 187 26.38 10.31 31.32
CA ILE A 187 27.25 9.14 31.43
C ILE A 187 28.71 9.56 31.23
N ASP A 188 29.00 10.40 30.22
CA ASP A 188 30.36 10.80 29.86
C ASP A 188 30.97 11.87 30.83
N TYR A 189 30.10 12.72 31.41
CA TYR A 189 30.55 13.86 32.26
C TYR A 189 29.82 13.87 33.61
N PRO A 190 30.01 12.85 34.46
CA PRO A 190 29.29 12.73 35.73
C PRO A 190 29.68 13.78 36.79
N GLU A 191 30.79 14.50 36.59
CA GLU A 191 31.27 15.56 37.50
C GLU A 191 30.86 16.99 37.08
N GLU A 192 30.23 17.15 35.89
CA GLU A 192 29.74 18.45 35.47
C GLU A 192 28.30 18.65 35.96
N ASP A 193 27.97 19.87 36.45
CA ASP A 193 26.62 20.29 36.81
C ASP A 193 25.75 20.39 35.53
N ILE A 194 25.58 19.27 34.82
CA ILE A 194 24.57 19.15 33.75
C ILE A 194 23.22 19.19 34.46
N GLU A 195 22.31 20.09 34.00
CA GLU A 195 20.94 20.23 34.55
C GLU A 195 20.40 18.84 34.91
N GLU A 196 20.01 18.65 36.21
CA GLU A 196 19.59 17.36 36.76
C GLU A 196 18.56 16.67 35.83
N ILE A 197 19.07 15.80 34.95
CA ILE A 197 18.21 14.92 34.14
C ILE A 197 17.68 13.89 35.11
N THR A 198 16.47 14.11 35.58
CA THR A 198 15.79 13.18 36.46
C THR A 198 15.24 12.02 35.64
N PHE A 199 15.28 10.82 36.24
CA PHE A 199 14.55 9.66 35.69
C PHE A 199 13.11 9.99 35.34
N ASN A 200 12.47 10.92 36.05
CA ASN A 200 11.11 11.38 35.79
C ASN A 200 10.99 12.09 34.42
N THR A 201 11.89 13.02 34.13
CA THR A 201 11.88 13.78 32.84
C THR A 201 12.11 12.85 31.64
N VAL A 202 13.05 11.89 31.78
CA VAL A 202 13.33 10.87 30.76
C VAL A 202 12.11 9.97 30.58
N SER A 203 11.51 9.48 31.68
CA SER A 203 10.33 8.63 31.64
C SER A 203 9.14 9.32 31.01
N GLU A 204 8.88 10.59 31.29
CA GLU A 204 7.82 11.37 30.67
C GLU A 204 8.03 11.54 29.15
N GLY A 205 9.29 11.73 28.73
CA GLY A 205 9.64 11.79 27.31
C GLY A 205 9.38 10.48 26.58
N MET A 206 9.81 9.37 27.16
CA MET A 206 9.59 8.03 26.62
C MET A 206 8.09 7.65 26.60
N GLU A 207 7.33 8.00 27.65
CA GLU A 207 5.90 7.70 27.73
C GLU A 207 5.09 8.45 26.65
N ARG A 208 5.47 9.70 26.34
CA ARG A 208 4.88 10.43 25.19
C ARG A 208 5.15 9.74 23.88
N VAL A 209 6.36 9.25 23.64
CA VAL A 209 6.69 8.50 22.41
C VAL A 209 5.91 7.18 22.36
N LYS A 210 5.82 6.45 23.48
CA LYS A 210 5.03 5.23 23.59
C LYS A 210 3.57 5.44 23.18
N GLN A 211 2.89 6.44 23.75
CA GLN A 211 1.49 6.76 23.45
C GLN A 211 1.27 7.04 21.96
N GLU A 212 2.20 7.73 21.32
CA GLU A 212 2.13 8.01 19.92
C GLU A 212 2.37 6.78 19.03
N LEU A 213 3.27 5.88 19.43
CA LEU A 213 3.48 4.60 18.75
C LEU A 213 2.24 3.69 18.87
N GLU A 214 1.65 3.62 20.09
CA GLU A 214 0.39 2.90 20.32
C GLU A 214 -0.76 3.45 19.46
N TYR A 215 -0.87 4.78 19.35
CA TYR A 215 -1.86 5.42 18.50
C TYR A 215 -1.69 5.02 17.02
N LEU A 216 -0.46 5.05 16.49
CA LEU A 216 -0.18 4.62 15.12
C LEU A 216 -0.51 3.15 14.88
N LEU A 217 -0.18 2.29 15.83
CA LEU A 217 -0.43 0.84 15.75
C LEU A 217 -1.92 0.50 15.86
N LYS A 218 -2.69 1.23 16.69
CA LYS A 218 -4.15 1.04 16.83
C LYS A 218 -4.87 1.16 15.48
N HIS A 219 -4.40 2.04 14.61
CA HIS A 219 -5.02 2.31 13.31
C HIS A 219 -4.36 1.54 12.13
N ALA A 220 -3.31 0.76 12.39
CA ALA A 220 -2.58 0.03 11.35
C ALA A 220 -3.47 -1.02 10.65
N HIS A 221 -4.33 -1.72 11.38
CA HIS A 221 -5.23 -2.72 10.81
C HIS A 221 -6.20 -2.11 9.78
N THR A 222 -6.82 -0.97 10.09
CA THR A 222 -7.68 -0.23 9.15
C THR A 222 -6.90 0.21 7.91
N GLY A 223 -5.69 0.74 8.11
CA GLY A 223 -4.81 1.14 7.00
C GLY A 223 -4.47 -0.02 6.07
N LYS A 224 -4.14 -1.18 6.62
CA LYS A 224 -3.86 -2.40 5.86
C LYS A 224 -5.08 -2.86 5.05
N ILE A 225 -6.27 -2.90 5.65
CA ILE A 225 -7.51 -3.28 4.95
C ILE A 225 -7.78 -2.34 3.77
N LEU A 226 -7.62 -1.03 3.95
CA LEU A 226 -7.87 -0.07 2.88
C LEU A 226 -6.87 -0.17 1.73
N ARG A 227 -5.65 -0.62 2.00
CA ARG A 227 -4.59 -0.84 1.00
C ARG A 227 -4.73 -2.18 0.28
N GLU A 228 -4.86 -3.27 1.02
CA GLU A 228 -4.77 -4.65 0.53
C GLU A 228 -6.14 -5.25 0.25
N GLY A 229 -7.20 -4.70 0.84
CA GLY A 229 -8.53 -5.26 0.88
C GLY A 229 -8.73 -6.21 2.05
N LEU A 230 -9.97 -6.28 2.55
CA LEU A 230 -10.36 -7.20 3.61
C LEU A 230 -10.51 -8.61 3.03
N GLN A 231 -9.61 -9.52 3.42
CA GLN A 231 -9.64 -10.92 3.01
C GLN A 231 -10.92 -11.58 3.53
N THR A 232 -11.88 -11.83 2.63
CA THR A 232 -13.23 -12.24 2.99
C THR A 232 -13.58 -13.57 2.36
N VAL A 233 -14.14 -14.49 3.15
CA VAL A 233 -14.67 -15.76 2.66
C VAL A 233 -16.19 -15.79 2.82
N ILE A 234 -16.92 -16.24 1.79
CA ILE A 234 -18.37 -16.45 1.86
C ILE A 234 -18.61 -17.95 2.04
N VAL A 235 -19.21 -18.33 3.19
CA VAL A 235 -19.50 -19.71 3.55
C VAL A 235 -20.99 -19.93 3.80
N GLY A 236 -21.45 -21.15 3.61
CA GLY A 236 -22.84 -21.58 3.80
C GLY A 236 -23.11 -22.86 3.03
N ARG A 237 -24.14 -23.61 3.39
CA ARG A 237 -24.53 -24.84 2.68
C ARG A 237 -24.94 -24.57 1.21
N PRO A 238 -25.07 -25.56 0.35
CA PRO A 238 -25.60 -25.39 -1.00
C PRO A 238 -26.99 -24.72 -0.99
N ASN A 239 -27.29 -23.93 -2.02
CA ASN A 239 -28.61 -23.32 -2.27
C ASN A 239 -29.11 -22.29 -1.24
N VAL A 240 -28.27 -21.83 -0.29
CA VAL A 240 -28.63 -20.71 0.61
C VAL A 240 -28.58 -19.36 -0.07
N GLY A 241 -27.99 -19.28 -1.27
CA GLY A 241 -27.91 -18.06 -2.08
C GLY A 241 -26.57 -17.35 -2.03
N LYS A 242 -25.45 -18.07 -1.81
CA LYS A 242 -24.08 -17.49 -1.85
C LYS A 242 -23.77 -16.81 -3.19
N SER A 243 -24.01 -17.51 -4.29
CA SER A 243 -23.79 -16.95 -5.65
C SER A 243 -24.74 -15.79 -5.95
N SER A 244 -25.99 -15.84 -5.45
CA SER A 244 -26.94 -14.74 -5.57
C SER A 244 -26.51 -13.52 -4.78
N LEU A 245 -25.98 -13.72 -3.56
CA LEU A 245 -25.42 -12.64 -2.75
C LEU A 245 -24.21 -12.01 -3.46
N LEU A 246 -23.29 -12.84 -3.96
CA LEU A 246 -22.13 -12.36 -4.72
C LEU A 246 -22.56 -11.51 -5.92
N ASN A 247 -23.51 -12.01 -6.71
CA ASN A 247 -24.04 -11.28 -7.88
C ASN A 247 -24.74 -9.98 -7.48
N ALA A 248 -25.48 -9.96 -6.37
CA ALA A 248 -26.12 -8.76 -5.86
C ALA A 248 -25.07 -7.71 -5.44
N LEU A 249 -24.01 -8.13 -4.74
CA LEU A 249 -22.90 -7.27 -4.37
C LEU A 249 -22.14 -6.71 -5.59
N LEU A 250 -21.96 -7.54 -6.64
CA LEU A 250 -21.33 -7.13 -7.90
C LEU A 250 -22.20 -6.14 -8.69
N SER A 251 -23.53 -6.19 -8.54
CA SER A 251 -24.48 -5.36 -9.29
C SER A 251 -24.71 -3.98 -8.66
N GLU A 252 -24.59 -3.84 -7.34
CA GLU A 252 -24.82 -2.59 -6.62
C GLU A 252 -23.69 -1.58 -6.79
N GLU A 253 -22.46 -2.05 -6.89
CA GLU A 253 -21.32 -1.15 -7.16
C GLU A 253 -20.58 -1.62 -8.39
N ARG A 254 -20.25 -0.68 -9.28
CA ARG A 254 -19.41 -0.92 -10.44
C ARG A 254 -18.13 -1.61 -10.00
N ALA A 255 -18.16 -2.94 -9.98
CA ALA A 255 -16.97 -3.74 -9.77
C ALA A 255 -15.94 -3.28 -10.79
N ILE A 256 -14.89 -2.63 -10.34
CA ILE A 256 -13.71 -2.41 -11.17
C ILE A 256 -13.04 -3.79 -11.26
N VAL A 257 -13.61 -4.64 -12.10
CA VAL A 257 -12.95 -5.87 -12.54
C VAL A 257 -11.81 -5.43 -13.43
N SER A 258 -10.66 -5.19 -12.86
CA SER A 258 -9.46 -5.02 -13.66
C SER A 258 -9.01 -6.40 -14.10
N GLU A 259 -9.33 -6.80 -15.33
CA GLU A 259 -8.58 -7.81 -16.04
C GLU A 259 -7.17 -7.27 -16.30
N TYR A 260 -6.27 -7.44 -15.34
CA TYR A 260 -4.84 -7.35 -15.65
C TYR A 260 -4.45 -8.62 -16.41
N ALA A 261 -4.51 -8.54 -17.74
CA ALA A 261 -3.85 -9.50 -18.62
C ALA A 261 -2.33 -9.38 -18.37
N GLY A 262 -1.75 -10.30 -17.58
CA GLY A 262 -0.29 -10.30 -17.45
C GLY A 262 0.33 -11.19 -16.39
N THR A 263 -0.42 -11.77 -15.44
CA THR A 263 0.15 -12.72 -14.47
C THR A 263 -0.63 -14.03 -14.52
N THR A 264 -0.24 -14.89 -15.46
CA THR A 264 -0.68 -16.27 -15.57
C THR A 264 -0.07 -17.07 -14.42
N ARG A 265 -0.84 -17.37 -13.37
CA ARG A 265 -0.79 -18.58 -12.51
C ARG A 265 -1.39 -18.44 -11.10
N ASP A 266 -1.82 -17.24 -10.67
CA ASP A 266 -2.39 -17.11 -9.34
C ASP A 266 -3.92 -17.17 -9.39
N VAL A 267 -4.50 -17.74 -8.35
CA VAL A 267 -5.93 -17.89 -8.10
C VAL A 267 -6.66 -16.58 -8.44
N ILE A 268 -7.70 -16.65 -9.26
CA ILE A 268 -8.53 -15.50 -9.62
C ILE A 268 -9.22 -15.02 -8.33
N GLU A 269 -8.60 -14.07 -7.66
CA GLU A 269 -9.20 -13.35 -6.53
C GLU A 269 -10.16 -12.30 -7.08
N GLU A 270 -11.43 -12.43 -6.78
CA GLU A 270 -12.40 -11.39 -7.10
C GLU A 270 -12.35 -10.29 -6.05
N GLN A 271 -12.23 -9.08 -6.52
CA GLN A 271 -12.20 -7.91 -5.65
C GLN A 271 -13.46 -7.08 -5.84
N LEU A 272 -14.06 -6.71 -4.73
CA LEU A 272 -15.28 -5.90 -4.67
C LEU A 272 -14.99 -4.64 -3.86
N LEU A 273 -15.61 -3.54 -4.25
CA LEU A 273 -15.65 -2.34 -3.42
C LEU A 273 -17.06 -2.22 -2.83
N LEU A 274 -17.23 -2.40 -1.54
CA LEU A 274 -18.51 -2.28 -0.87
C LEU A 274 -18.54 -1.01 0.00
N GLY A 275 -19.24 0.01 -0.46
CA GLY A 275 -19.08 1.36 0.05
C GLY A 275 -17.65 1.85 -0.18
N SER A 276 -16.93 2.20 0.88
CA SER A 276 -15.52 2.61 0.81
C SER A 276 -14.54 1.48 1.17
N VAL A 277 -15.03 0.26 1.44
CA VAL A 277 -14.22 -0.88 1.91
C VAL A 277 -13.91 -1.82 0.76
N PRO A 278 -12.63 -2.00 0.38
CA PRO A 278 -12.24 -3.01 -0.59
C PRO A 278 -12.28 -4.41 0.07
N LEU A 279 -12.98 -5.34 -0.58
CA LEU A 279 -13.05 -6.75 -0.21
C LEU A 279 -12.26 -7.58 -1.21
N VAL A 280 -11.48 -8.53 -0.72
CA VAL A 280 -10.83 -9.56 -1.52
C VAL A 280 -11.48 -10.89 -1.20
N LEU A 281 -12.22 -11.43 -2.16
CA LEU A 281 -12.90 -12.71 -1.99
C LEU A 281 -11.91 -13.87 -2.18
N VAL A 282 -11.73 -14.64 -1.12
CA VAL A 282 -10.88 -15.82 -1.14
C VAL A 282 -11.66 -16.97 -1.79
N ASP A 283 -11.13 -17.49 -2.91
CA ASP A 283 -11.63 -18.70 -3.61
C ASP A 283 -13.06 -18.58 -4.19
N THR A 284 -13.25 -17.69 -5.15
CA THR A 284 -14.51 -17.54 -5.89
C THR A 284 -14.84 -18.74 -6.82
N ALA A 285 -13.87 -19.59 -7.17
CA ALA A 285 -14.08 -20.75 -8.03
C ALA A 285 -15.11 -21.74 -7.47
N GLY A 286 -15.19 -21.88 -6.14
CA GLY A 286 -16.20 -22.71 -5.47
C GLY A 286 -17.60 -22.08 -5.41
N ILE A 287 -17.73 -20.79 -5.73
CA ILE A 287 -19.01 -20.06 -5.70
C ILE A 287 -19.65 -20.03 -7.10
N ARG A 288 -18.83 -20.07 -8.16
CA ARG A 288 -19.29 -19.98 -9.58
C ARG A 288 -19.51 -21.32 -10.27
N GLN A 289 -18.89 -22.43 -9.81
CA GLN A 289 -19.08 -23.76 -10.42
C GLN A 289 -20.34 -24.45 -9.91
N THR A 290 -21.19 -24.81 -10.87
CA THR A 290 -22.47 -25.52 -10.69
C THR A 290 -22.33 -26.90 -10.03
N GLU A 291 -23.19 -27.13 -9.14
CA GLU A 291 -23.88 -28.24 -8.48
C GLU A 291 -23.23 -29.65 -8.34
N ASP A 292 -22.38 -30.16 -9.22
CA ASP A 292 -22.07 -31.60 -9.25
C ASP A 292 -20.67 -32.03 -8.74
N TYR A 293 -19.73 -31.11 -8.46
CA TYR A 293 -18.35 -31.48 -8.13
C TYR A 293 -17.91 -31.16 -6.68
N VAL A 294 -18.76 -30.55 -5.85
CA VAL A 294 -18.39 -29.95 -4.55
C VAL A 294 -18.75 -30.83 -3.34
N GLU A 295 -19.49 -31.90 -3.51
CA GLU A 295 -20.08 -32.68 -2.39
C GLU A 295 -19.11 -33.48 -1.50
N LYS A 296 -17.88 -33.75 -1.92
CA LYS A 296 -16.94 -34.60 -1.16
C LYS A 296 -15.68 -33.90 -0.61
N ILE A 297 -15.45 -32.65 -0.92
CA ILE A 297 -14.22 -31.92 -0.51
C ILE A 297 -14.49 -30.78 0.51
N GLY A 298 -15.75 -30.60 0.92
CA GLY A 298 -16.29 -29.37 1.52
C GLY A 298 -15.71 -28.98 2.88
N VAL A 299 -15.50 -29.88 3.84
CA VAL A 299 -15.22 -29.49 5.24
C VAL A 299 -13.75 -29.17 5.49
N ALA A 300 -12.82 -29.91 4.93
CA ALA A 300 -11.39 -29.67 5.14
C ALA A 300 -10.89 -28.39 4.41
N ARG A 301 -11.33 -28.18 3.16
CA ARG A 301 -11.01 -26.95 2.41
C ARG A 301 -11.69 -25.72 2.99
N SER A 302 -12.90 -25.86 3.54
CA SER A 302 -13.59 -24.76 4.22
C SER A 302 -12.82 -24.28 5.45
N LYS A 303 -12.15 -25.18 6.18
CA LYS A 303 -11.35 -24.84 7.35
C LYS A 303 -10.08 -24.07 6.95
N GLU A 304 -9.35 -24.52 5.94
CA GLU A 304 -8.16 -23.82 5.43
C GLU A 304 -8.50 -22.41 4.89
N ARG A 305 -9.65 -22.27 4.23
CA ARG A 305 -10.15 -20.97 3.74
C ARG A 305 -10.53 -20.03 4.88
N LEU A 306 -11.21 -20.55 5.91
CA LEU A 306 -11.55 -19.80 7.12
C LEU A 306 -10.31 -19.37 7.91
N ASP A 307 -9.21 -20.12 7.82
CA ASP A 307 -7.97 -19.77 8.50
C ASP A 307 -7.18 -18.67 7.78
N LYS A 308 -7.38 -18.54 6.47
CA LYS A 308 -6.76 -17.48 5.65
C LYS A 308 -7.57 -16.18 5.61
N ALA A 309 -8.87 -16.23 5.88
CA ALA A 309 -9.75 -15.07 5.80
C ALA A 309 -9.71 -14.23 7.09
N GLU A 310 -9.72 -12.91 6.93
CA GLU A 310 -9.85 -11.94 8.03
C GLU A 310 -11.32 -11.74 8.43
N LEU A 311 -12.26 -12.00 7.51
CA LEU A 311 -13.70 -11.94 7.75
C LEU A 311 -14.42 -13.14 7.13
N ALA A 312 -15.27 -13.82 7.88
CA ALA A 312 -16.19 -14.83 7.38
C ALA A 312 -17.61 -14.26 7.23
N VAL A 313 -18.15 -14.32 6.01
CA VAL A 313 -19.56 -14.01 5.72
C VAL A 313 -20.32 -15.33 5.65
N VAL A 314 -21.08 -15.63 6.69
CA VAL A 314 -21.89 -16.87 6.77
C VAL A 314 -23.26 -16.59 6.20
N VAL A 315 -23.65 -17.34 5.19
CA VAL A 315 -24.97 -17.19 4.54
C VAL A 315 -25.87 -18.36 4.94
N LEU A 316 -27.01 -18.03 5.57
CA LEU A 316 -28.04 -18.98 6.00
C LEU A 316 -29.33 -18.74 5.19
N ASP A 317 -30.11 -19.78 4.97
CA ASP A 317 -31.45 -19.68 4.37
C ASP A 317 -32.51 -19.38 5.45
N GLY A 318 -33.00 -18.15 5.48
CA GLY A 318 -34.00 -17.74 6.48
C GLY A 318 -35.37 -18.41 6.33
N SER A 319 -35.68 -18.97 5.15
CA SER A 319 -36.95 -19.65 4.86
C SER A 319 -36.99 -21.13 5.27
N GLN A 320 -35.90 -21.66 5.83
CA GLN A 320 -35.78 -23.06 6.24
C GLN A 320 -35.16 -23.14 7.64
N PRO A 321 -35.52 -24.14 8.46
CA PRO A 321 -34.85 -24.34 9.75
C PRO A 321 -33.37 -24.67 9.58
N LEU A 322 -32.56 -24.28 10.55
CA LEU A 322 -31.14 -24.65 10.59
C LEU A 322 -31.00 -26.17 10.63
N ASN A 323 -30.06 -26.68 9.86
CA ASN A 323 -29.73 -28.12 9.83
C ASN A 323 -28.33 -28.34 10.43
N GLU A 324 -27.89 -29.62 10.46
CA GLU A 324 -26.60 -30.02 11.01
C GLU A 324 -25.40 -29.39 10.26
N GLU A 325 -25.53 -29.12 8.96
CA GLU A 325 -24.47 -28.44 8.18
C GLU A 325 -24.35 -26.98 8.55
N ASP A 326 -25.49 -26.29 8.70
CA ASP A 326 -25.52 -24.89 9.18
C ASP A 326 -24.85 -24.80 10.56
N GLU A 327 -25.18 -25.72 11.48
CA GLU A 327 -24.58 -25.75 12.81
C GLU A 327 -23.06 -26.06 12.78
N LYS A 328 -22.60 -26.94 11.90
CA LYS A 328 -21.16 -27.17 11.71
C LYS A 328 -20.42 -25.92 11.25
N ILE A 329 -21.02 -25.18 10.31
CA ILE A 329 -20.42 -23.92 9.80
C ILE A 329 -20.42 -22.86 10.91
N LEU A 330 -21.53 -22.69 11.61
CA LEU A 330 -21.66 -21.74 12.74
C LEU A 330 -20.65 -22.06 13.87
N ASN A 331 -20.43 -23.34 14.15
CA ASN A 331 -19.40 -23.78 15.11
C ASN A 331 -17.99 -23.49 14.62
N ALA A 332 -17.73 -23.65 13.32
CA ALA A 332 -16.40 -23.42 12.74
C ALA A 332 -15.99 -21.94 12.72
N VAL A 333 -16.97 -21.02 12.68
CA VAL A 333 -16.72 -19.56 12.73
C VAL A 333 -16.83 -18.99 14.15
N ALA A 334 -17.23 -19.79 15.12
CA ALA A 334 -17.31 -19.35 16.52
C ALA A 334 -15.92 -18.90 17.02
N GLY A 335 -15.82 -17.68 17.53
CA GLY A 335 -14.54 -17.08 17.96
C GLY A 335 -13.71 -16.44 16.87
N LYS A 336 -14.15 -16.49 15.59
CA LYS A 336 -13.52 -15.77 14.48
C LYS A 336 -14.30 -14.50 14.12
N PRO A 337 -13.67 -13.50 13.48
CA PRO A 337 -14.38 -12.38 12.91
C PRO A 337 -15.39 -12.87 11.86
N CYS A 338 -16.69 -12.69 12.13
CA CYS A 338 -17.73 -13.14 11.21
C CYS A 338 -18.98 -12.24 11.26
N VAL A 339 -19.73 -12.27 10.17
CA VAL A 339 -21.09 -11.74 10.06
C VAL A 339 -22.02 -12.84 9.54
N ILE A 340 -23.21 -12.94 10.13
CA ILE A 340 -24.23 -13.92 9.77
C ILE A 340 -25.28 -13.23 8.92
N ILE A 341 -25.39 -13.62 7.68
CA ILE A 341 -26.41 -13.13 6.75
C ILE A 341 -27.53 -14.17 6.67
N VAL A 342 -28.69 -13.80 7.21
CA VAL A 342 -29.91 -14.59 7.04
C VAL A 342 -30.55 -14.14 5.74
N ASN A 343 -30.31 -14.91 4.68
CA ASN A 343 -30.76 -14.60 3.31
C ASN A 343 -32.20 -15.05 3.08
N LYS A 344 -32.73 -14.66 1.94
CA LYS A 344 -34.14 -14.87 1.52
C LYS A 344 -35.13 -14.15 2.43
N GLY A 345 -34.77 -12.91 2.85
CA GLY A 345 -35.63 -12.04 3.65
C GLY A 345 -36.95 -11.64 2.97
N ASP A 346 -37.10 -11.91 1.65
CA ASP A 346 -38.32 -11.78 0.88
C ASP A 346 -39.33 -12.92 1.12
N ARG A 347 -38.98 -13.94 1.91
CA ARG A 347 -39.82 -15.07 2.29
C ARG A 347 -40.12 -15.07 3.78
N PRO A 348 -41.18 -15.83 4.20
CA PRO A 348 -41.45 -16.03 5.63
C PRO A 348 -40.19 -16.60 6.33
N GLN A 349 -39.79 -15.97 7.43
CA GLN A 349 -38.63 -16.38 8.20
C GLN A 349 -39.01 -17.49 9.18
N VAL A 350 -38.21 -18.55 9.24
CA VAL A 350 -38.40 -19.71 10.13
C VAL A 350 -37.35 -19.75 11.23
N ASN A 351 -36.19 -19.11 11.00
CA ASN A 351 -35.09 -19.14 11.95
C ASN A 351 -35.32 -18.17 13.12
N ASP A 352 -34.96 -18.59 14.32
CA ASP A 352 -34.93 -17.73 15.50
C ASP A 352 -33.73 -16.78 15.44
N LEU A 353 -33.96 -15.59 14.91
CA LEU A 353 -32.94 -14.54 14.83
C LEU A 353 -32.41 -14.15 16.22
N THR A 354 -33.25 -14.23 17.27
CA THR A 354 -32.86 -13.89 18.65
C THR A 354 -31.82 -14.87 19.19
N ALA A 355 -31.96 -16.16 18.86
CA ALA A 355 -30.98 -17.20 19.23
C ALA A 355 -29.63 -16.97 18.54
N LEU A 356 -29.62 -16.64 17.24
CA LEU A 356 -28.42 -16.30 16.51
C LEU A 356 -27.76 -15.03 17.06
N GLN A 357 -28.55 -14.00 17.35
CA GLN A 357 -28.06 -12.74 17.93
C GLN A 357 -27.44 -12.93 19.32
N LYS A 358 -28.00 -13.80 20.16
CA LYS A 358 -27.41 -14.17 21.45
C LYS A 358 -26.06 -14.87 21.30
N ARG A 359 -25.90 -15.68 20.25
CA ARG A 359 -24.68 -16.46 20.02
C ARG A 359 -23.54 -15.66 19.37
N PHE A 360 -23.85 -14.77 18.43
CA PHE A 360 -22.86 -14.06 17.60
C PHE A 360 -22.79 -12.55 17.86
N GLY A 361 -23.77 -12.00 18.57
CA GLY A 361 -23.94 -10.56 18.80
C GLY A 361 -25.03 -9.97 17.89
N LYS A 362 -25.80 -9.03 18.44
CA LYS A 362 -26.93 -8.41 17.75
C LYS A 362 -26.52 -7.75 16.43
N ASP A 363 -25.39 -7.07 16.44
CA ASP A 363 -24.90 -6.30 15.30
C ASP A 363 -24.30 -7.16 14.19
N ARG A 364 -24.02 -8.45 14.47
CA ARG A 364 -23.41 -9.38 13.51
C ARG A 364 -24.40 -10.30 12.80
N VAL A 365 -25.71 -10.16 13.07
CA VAL A 365 -26.77 -10.97 12.44
C VAL A 365 -27.66 -10.05 11.63
N LEU A 366 -27.59 -10.16 10.30
CA LEU A 366 -28.27 -9.28 9.36
C LEU A 366 -29.28 -10.07 8.53
N LEU A 367 -30.50 -9.54 8.40
CA LEU A 367 -31.51 -10.08 7.48
C LEU A 367 -31.33 -9.44 6.10
N LEU A 368 -31.26 -10.27 5.05
CA LEU A 368 -30.98 -9.83 3.70
C LEU A 368 -31.79 -10.64 2.69
N SER A 369 -32.15 -10.04 1.56
CA SER A 369 -32.61 -10.75 0.36
C SER A 369 -31.69 -10.45 -0.83
N ALA A 370 -30.86 -11.39 -1.16
CA ALA A 370 -29.99 -11.28 -2.34
C ALA A 370 -30.78 -11.18 -3.66
N LYS A 371 -32.06 -11.54 -3.65
CA LYS A 371 -32.96 -11.46 -4.83
C LYS A 371 -33.48 -10.04 -5.04
N THR A 372 -33.84 -9.34 -3.99
CA THR A 372 -34.49 -8.02 -4.06
C THR A 372 -33.54 -6.86 -3.71
N GLY A 373 -32.32 -7.15 -3.25
CA GLY A 373 -31.38 -6.15 -2.73
C GLY A 373 -31.67 -5.67 -1.32
N GLY A 374 -32.80 -6.09 -0.71
CA GLY A 374 -33.18 -5.66 0.63
C GLY A 374 -32.15 -6.10 1.68
N GLY A 375 -31.64 -5.15 2.48
CA GLY A 375 -30.66 -5.40 3.53
C GLY A 375 -29.18 -5.25 3.07
N LEU A 376 -28.90 -5.02 1.80
CA LEU A 376 -27.53 -4.80 1.32
C LEU A 376 -26.91 -3.52 1.89
N GLU A 377 -27.67 -2.43 1.95
CA GLU A 377 -27.22 -1.17 2.58
C GLU A 377 -26.84 -1.39 4.06
N GLN A 378 -27.60 -2.22 4.79
CA GLN A 378 -27.29 -2.54 6.18
C GLN A 378 -26.01 -3.33 6.31
N PHE A 379 -25.76 -4.27 5.40
CA PHE A 379 -24.51 -5.02 5.34
C PHE A 379 -23.32 -4.10 5.01
N THR A 380 -23.47 -3.19 4.05
CA THR A 380 -22.46 -2.17 3.71
C THR A 380 -22.14 -1.27 4.90
N ALA A 381 -23.16 -0.77 5.58
CA ALA A 381 -22.99 0.07 6.77
C ALA A 381 -22.31 -0.69 7.92
N TRP A 382 -22.71 -1.96 8.13
CA TRP A 382 -22.05 -2.84 9.11
C TRP A 382 -20.56 -3.02 8.78
N LEU A 383 -20.24 -3.31 7.51
CA LEU A 383 -18.87 -3.51 7.06
C LEU A 383 -18.00 -2.25 7.24
N GLN A 384 -18.55 -1.09 6.92
CA GLN A 384 -17.89 0.20 7.17
C GLN A 384 -17.63 0.40 8.67
N SER A 385 -18.63 0.13 9.52
CA SER A 385 -18.47 0.22 10.98
C SER A 385 -17.44 -0.79 11.50
N TYR A 386 -17.40 -2.00 10.94
CA TYR A 386 -16.42 -3.03 11.30
C TYR A 386 -14.98 -2.59 11.00
N VAL A 387 -14.73 -1.97 9.83
CA VAL A 387 -13.39 -1.56 9.39
C VAL A 387 -12.95 -0.24 10.01
N TYR A 388 -13.84 0.75 10.09
CA TYR A 388 -13.50 2.09 10.57
C TYR A 388 -13.74 2.29 12.07
N GLY A 389 -14.48 1.39 12.72
CA GLY A 389 -14.93 1.56 14.12
C GLY A 389 -15.98 2.66 14.26
N SER A 390 -16.18 3.12 15.50
CA SER A 390 -17.09 4.24 15.81
C SER A 390 -16.52 5.61 15.41
N GLU A 391 -15.24 5.70 15.14
CA GLU A 391 -14.59 6.92 14.66
C GLU A 391 -14.66 6.95 13.14
N HIS A 392 -15.48 7.83 12.58
CA HIS A 392 -15.54 8.15 11.14
C HIS A 392 -14.24 8.85 10.66
N ALA A 393 -13.11 8.41 11.14
CA ALA A 393 -11.84 9.10 11.09
C ALA A 393 -10.96 8.69 9.91
N ILE A 394 -11.43 8.90 8.67
CA ILE A 394 -10.52 9.22 7.57
C ILE A 394 -10.09 10.71 7.66
N SER A 395 -10.47 11.41 8.72
CA SER A 395 -10.18 12.81 8.93
C SER A 395 -8.81 13.00 9.60
N GLY A 396 -7.76 13.15 8.77
CA GLY A 396 -6.59 13.95 9.19
C GLY A 396 -5.41 13.21 9.82
N GLY A 397 -5.42 11.90 10.05
CA GLY A 397 -4.32 11.18 10.73
C GLY A 397 -3.27 10.58 9.77
N ALA A 398 -2.04 10.39 10.27
CA ALA A 398 -1.04 9.53 9.63
C ALA A 398 -1.42 8.07 9.88
N TYR A 399 -1.56 7.28 8.83
CA TYR A 399 -1.92 5.87 8.91
C TYR A 399 -0.77 4.97 8.49
N VAL A 400 -0.57 3.90 9.27
CA VAL A 400 0.32 2.80 8.90
C VAL A 400 -0.45 1.85 8.01
N GLN A 401 0.04 1.60 6.78
CA GLN A 401 -0.66 0.79 5.79
C GLN A 401 0.13 -0.46 5.40
N ASN A 402 1.40 -0.52 5.79
CA ASN A 402 2.35 -1.55 5.36
C ASN A 402 2.74 -2.43 6.55
N THR A 403 2.65 -3.73 6.38
CA THR A 403 3.05 -4.73 7.39
C THR A 403 4.51 -4.55 7.84
N ARG A 404 5.42 -4.13 6.94
CA ARG A 404 6.81 -3.80 7.29
C ARG A 404 6.86 -2.66 8.32
N HIS A 405 6.13 -1.57 8.05
CA HIS A 405 6.04 -0.43 8.97
C HIS A 405 5.42 -0.83 10.31
N GLU A 406 4.35 -1.61 10.29
CA GLU A 406 3.69 -2.10 11.50
C GLU A 406 4.65 -2.91 12.37
N ASN A 407 5.38 -3.86 11.79
CA ASN A 407 6.34 -4.69 12.52
C ASN A 407 7.47 -3.86 13.14
N LEU A 408 8.03 -2.93 12.39
CA LEU A 408 9.09 -2.04 12.87
C LEU A 408 8.59 -1.08 13.97
N LEU A 409 7.36 -0.60 13.88
CA LEU A 409 6.75 0.21 14.95
C LEU A 409 6.47 -0.61 16.21
N ARG A 410 6.08 -1.89 16.09
CA ARG A 410 5.94 -2.80 17.23
C ARG A 410 7.28 -3.06 17.91
N GLU A 411 8.34 -3.26 17.12
CA GLU A 411 9.71 -3.40 17.63
C GLU A 411 10.15 -2.13 18.38
N ALA A 412 9.94 -0.95 17.78
CA ALA A 412 10.22 0.31 18.43
C ALA A 412 9.43 0.50 19.73
N LEU A 413 8.14 0.15 19.75
CA LEU A 413 7.29 0.22 20.94
C LEU A 413 7.82 -0.68 22.06
N LEU A 414 8.13 -1.95 21.75
CA LEU A 414 8.69 -2.88 22.73
C LEU A 414 10.00 -2.36 23.34
N SER A 415 10.89 -1.82 22.51
CA SER A 415 12.16 -1.26 22.98
C SER A 415 11.96 -0.03 23.87
N VAL A 416 11.01 0.86 23.53
CA VAL A 416 10.66 2.00 24.39
C VAL A 416 10.05 1.53 25.73
N GLU A 417 9.20 0.49 25.71
CA GLU A 417 8.63 -0.09 26.93
C GLU A 417 9.70 -0.74 27.82
N GLU A 418 10.74 -1.36 27.23
CA GLU A 418 11.88 -1.91 27.96
C GLU A 418 12.69 -0.79 28.64
N ALA A 419 12.96 0.30 27.90
CA ALA A 419 13.63 1.47 28.47
C ALA A 419 12.81 2.11 29.61
N ILE A 420 11.49 2.21 29.51
CA ILE A 420 10.62 2.72 30.58
C ILE A 420 10.69 1.80 31.80
N ARG A 421 10.66 0.47 31.63
CA ARG A 421 10.80 -0.50 32.73
C ARG A 421 12.17 -0.40 33.41
N ALA A 422 13.24 -0.23 32.62
CA ALA A 422 14.60 -0.04 33.13
C ALA A 422 14.70 1.25 33.97
N ALA A 423 14.11 2.35 33.48
CA ALA A 423 14.06 3.61 34.23
C ALA A 423 13.27 3.48 35.55
N ALA A 424 12.10 2.82 35.52
CA ALA A 424 11.28 2.57 36.72
C ALA A 424 12.02 1.70 37.77
N SER A 425 12.91 0.83 37.30
CA SER A 425 13.76 -0.02 38.14
C SER A 425 15.06 0.67 38.55
N MET A 426 15.25 1.95 38.21
CA MET A 426 16.47 2.73 38.47
C MET A 426 17.75 2.03 37.99
N LEU A 427 17.67 1.34 36.82
CA LEU A 427 18.86 0.75 36.21
C LEU A 427 19.81 1.85 35.70
N PRO A 428 21.12 1.55 35.55
CA PRO A 428 22.05 2.49 34.95
C PRO A 428 21.60 3.03 33.59
N TYR A 429 21.92 4.28 33.31
CA TYR A 429 21.51 4.95 32.06
C TYR A 429 21.98 4.22 30.79
N ASP A 430 23.13 3.53 30.84
CA ASP A 430 23.61 2.69 29.73
C ASP A 430 22.59 1.65 29.27
N CYS A 431 21.83 1.07 30.22
CA CYS A 431 20.77 0.10 29.86
C CYS A 431 19.63 0.76 29.08
N LEU A 432 19.25 1.98 29.46
CA LEU A 432 18.20 2.74 28.76
C LEU A 432 18.63 3.11 27.34
N VAL A 433 19.88 3.59 27.21
CA VAL A 433 20.47 4.02 25.94
C VAL A 433 20.46 2.90 24.90
N ILE A 434 20.79 1.66 25.32
CA ILE A 434 20.78 0.49 24.42
C ILE A 434 19.37 0.26 23.81
N ASP A 435 18.34 0.28 24.64
CA ASP A 435 16.97 0.02 24.17
C ASP A 435 16.41 1.20 23.37
N LEU A 436 16.76 2.43 23.73
CA LEU A 436 16.39 3.61 22.95
C LEU A 436 17.05 3.61 21.57
N HIS A 437 18.31 3.19 21.43
CA HIS A 437 18.95 3.03 20.12
C HIS A 437 18.25 2.00 19.24
N LYS A 438 17.81 0.85 19.79
CA LYS A 438 17.01 -0.14 19.03
C LYS A 438 15.72 0.50 18.48
N ALA A 439 15.00 1.27 19.30
CA ALA A 439 13.80 1.96 18.88
C ALA A 439 14.08 3.00 17.76
N ILE A 440 15.16 3.78 17.91
CA ILE A 440 15.61 4.76 16.92
C ILE A 440 15.96 4.10 15.60
N ASP A 441 16.65 2.97 15.63
CA ASP A 441 17.06 2.21 14.45
C ASP A 441 15.84 1.60 13.73
N ALA A 442 14.92 0.99 14.48
CA ALA A 442 13.66 0.47 13.92
C ALA A 442 12.86 1.57 13.19
N MET A 443 12.76 2.76 13.79
CA MET A 443 12.12 3.90 13.12
C MET A 443 12.93 4.41 11.93
N GLY A 444 14.27 4.37 11.97
CA GLY A 444 15.15 4.70 10.85
C GLY A 444 14.99 3.75 9.66
N LEU A 445 14.76 2.46 9.93
CA LEU A 445 14.45 1.47 8.88
C LEU A 445 13.11 1.76 8.18
N ILE A 446 12.13 2.37 8.85
CA ILE A 446 10.86 2.75 8.23
C ILE A 446 11.06 3.86 7.19
N THR A 447 11.80 4.91 7.54
CA THR A 447 12.05 6.07 6.67
C THR A 447 13.14 5.82 5.62
N GLY A 448 13.94 4.77 5.81
CA GLY A 448 15.05 4.43 4.92
C GLY A 448 16.40 5.04 5.31
N ASP A 449 16.49 5.70 6.48
CA ASP A 449 17.72 6.38 6.92
C ASP A 449 18.86 5.41 7.28
N THR A 450 18.52 4.15 7.63
CA THR A 450 19.49 3.13 8.12
C THR A 450 19.44 1.82 7.34
N LEU A 451 18.82 1.81 6.13
CA LEU A 451 18.64 0.61 5.32
C LEU A 451 19.94 0.16 4.61
N GLN A 452 20.09 -1.16 4.46
CA GLN A 452 21.10 -1.79 3.61
C GLN A 452 20.60 -1.82 2.14
N ASP A 453 21.54 -1.76 1.19
CA ASP A 453 21.25 -1.72 -0.25
C ASP A 453 20.43 -2.93 -0.74
N GLU A 454 20.63 -4.12 -0.15
CA GLU A 454 19.88 -5.33 -0.49
C GLU A 454 18.37 -5.18 -0.24
N ILE A 455 17.99 -4.59 0.92
CA ILE A 455 16.58 -4.36 1.27
C ILE A 455 15.96 -3.30 0.35
N ILE A 456 16.72 -2.25 0.03
CA ILE A 456 16.29 -1.22 -0.92
C ILE A 456 15.99 -1.87 -2.27
N ASN A 457 16.90 -2.69 -2.78
CA ASN A 457 16.72 -3.41 -4.05
C ASN A 457 15.51 -4.34 -4.04
N GLU A 458 15.28 -5.07 -2.95
CA GLU A 458 14.11 -5.95 -2.81
C GLU A 458 12.80 -5.15 -2.85
N ILE A 459 12.72 -4.01 -2.16
CA ILE A 459 11.53 -3.17 -2.15
C ILE A 459 11.22 -2.67 -3.56
N PHE A 460 12.21 -2.11 -4.27
CA PHE A 460 12.00 -1.53 -5.59
C PHE A 460 11.80 -2.58 -6.69
N SER A 461 12.30 -3.81 -6.53
CA SER A 461 12.06 -4.90 -7.49
C SER A 461 10.57 -5.25 -7.66
N LYS A 462 9.74 -4.90 -6.69
CA LYS A 462 8.27 -5.12 -6.69
C LYS A 462 7.50 -4.01 -7.43
N PHE A 463 8.21 -2.99 -7.91
CA PHE A 463 7.62 -1.87 -8.65
C PHE A 463 7.49 -2.20 -10.14
N CYS A 464 6.67 -1.41 -10.85
CA CYS A 464 6.58 -1.52 -12.30
C CYS A 464 7.83 -0.93 -12.98
N VAL A 465 8.19 -1.47 -14.15
CA VAL A 465 9.17 -0.83 -15.05
C VAL A 465 8.63 0.54 -15.47
N GLY A 466 9.48 1.56 -15.45
CA GLY A 466 9.08 2.93 -15.77
C GLY A 466 8.67 3.79 -14.55
N LYS A 467 8.75 3.22 -13.32
CA LYS A 467 8.52 3.93 -12.04
C LYS A 467 9.77 3.99 -11.19
#